data_857517520b2322ebead783ad92a0ca05
#
_entry.id   857517520b2322ebead783ad92a0ca05
#
_cell.length_a   1.000
_cell.length_b   1.000
_cell.length_c   1.000
_cell.angle_alpha   90.00
_cell.angle_beta   90.00
_cell.angle_gamma   90.00
#
_symmetry.space_group_name_H-M   'P 1'
#
loop_
_entity.id
_entity.type
_entity.pdbx_description
1 polymer ?
#
loop_
_entity_poly.entity_id
_entity_poly.type
_entity_poly.pdbx_seq_one_letter_code
_entity_poly.pdbx_strand_id
1 'polypeptide(L)' 'MSNSDDILRQRLTELEVKLTFIDDAVHELATADAGQSLRIAALERALRELRGELSSMRVAPAEDPHNEPPPPHY' A
#
# COMPACT_ATOMS: atom_id res chain seq x y z
N MET A 1 -52.71 -3.44 15.56
CA MET A 1 -51.52 -3.67 14.73
C MET A 1 -51.54 -5.01 14.13
N SER A 2 -51.28 -5.06 12.88
CA SER A 2 -51.27 -6.32 12.20
C SER A 2 -49.92 -7.01 12.33
N ASN A 3 -49.91 -8.33 12.15
CA ASN A 3 -48.65 -9.06 12.11
C ASN A 3 -47.75 -8.60 10.99
N SER A 4 -48.34 -8.08 9.92
CA SER A 4 -47.59 -7.59 8.79
C SER A 4 -46.70 -6.40 9.17
N ASP A 5 -47.24 -5.50 9.99
CA ASP A 5 -46.46 -4.34 10.43
C ASP A 5 -45.29 -4.78 11.32
N ASP A 6 -45.55 -5.75 12.19
CA ASP A 6 -44.51 -6.26 13.09
C ASP A 6 -43.43 -6.98 12.31
N ILE A 7 -43.80 -7.72 11.30
CA ILE A 7 -42.85 -8.43 10.43
C ILE A 7 -42.00 -7.43 9.68
N LEU A 8 -42.62 -6.38 9.16
CA LEU A 8 -41.88 -5.33 8.43
C LEU A 8 -40.89 -4.62 9.33
N ARG A 9 -41.32 -4.29 10.54
CA ARG A 9 -40.41 -3.64 11.50
C ARG A 9 -39.21 -4.52 11.83
N GLN A 10 -39.48 -5.79 12.01
CA GLN A 10 -38.43 -6.74 12.33
C GLN A 10 -37.44 -6.83 11.16
N ARG A 11 -37.94 -6.89 9.93
CA ARG A 11 -37.08 -6.95 8.76
C ARG A 11 -36.26 -5.67 8.59
N LEU A 12 -36.88 -4.53 8.88
CA LEU A 12 -36.16 -3.26 8.82
C LEU A 12 -35.03 -3.23 9.82
N THR A 13 -35.28 -3.71 11.03
CA THR A 13 -34.28 -3.77 12.07
C THR A 13 -33.13 -4.67 11.65
N GLU A 14 -33.44 -5.83 11.07
CA GLU A 14 -32.42 -6.77 10.59
C GLU A 14 -31.59 -6.14 9.50
N LEU A 15 -32.24 -5.42 8.58
CA LEU A 15 -31.52 -4.75 7.50
C LEU A 15 -30.62 -3.66 8.03
N GLU A 16 -31.08 -2.92 9.02
CA GLU A 16 -30.27 -1.87 9.63
C GLU A 16 -29.03 -2.44 10.29
N VAL A 17 -29.17 -3.57 10.95
CA VAL A 17 -28.05 -4.24 11.59
C VAL A 17 -27.05 -4.70 10.53
N LYS A 18 -27.55 -5.28 9.44
CA LYS A 18 -26.69 -5.74 8.35
C LYS A 18 -25.97 -4.56 7.69
N LEU A 19 -26.69 -3.47 7.48
CA LEU A 19 -26.07 -2.28 6.88
C LEU A 19 -24.97 -1.71 7.75
N THR A 20 -25.20 -1.67 9.05
CA THR A 20 -24.18 -1.18 9.97
C THR A 20 -22.95 -2.07 9.93
N PHE A 21 -23.17 -3.38 9.89
CA PHE A 21 -22.07 -4.33 9.80
C PHE A 21 -21.26 -4.14 8.53
N ILE A 22 -21.97 -3.98 7.40
CA ILE A 22 -21.32 -3.78 6.11
C ILE A 22 -20.58 -2.46 6.09
N ASP A 23 -21.17 -1.42 6.64
CA ASP A 23 -20.54 -0.11 6.70
C ASP A 23 -19.24 -0.18 7.49
N ASP A 24 -19.27 -0.84 8.65
CA ASP A 24 -18.06 -1.01 9.45
C ASP A 24 -16.99 -1.79 8.69
N ALA A 25 -17.41 -2.85 7.98
CA ALA A 25 -16.47 -3.65 7.21
C ALA A 25 -15.82 -2.84 6.10
N VAL A 26 -16.60 -1.99 5.44
CA VAL A 26 -16.07 -1.12 4.38
C VAL A 26 -15.07 -0.13 4.96
N HIS A 27 -15.37 0.43 6.12
CA HIS A 27 -14.44 1.37 6.76
C HIS A 27 -13.14 0.69 7.16
N GLU A 28 -13.22 -0.52 7.70
CA GLU A 28 -12.02 -1.27 8.05
C GLU A 28 -11.20 -1.60 6.82
N LEU A 29 -11.87 -1.96 5.74
CA LEU A 29 -11.18 -2.28 4.50
C LEU A 29 -10.49 -1.04 3.93
N ALA A 30 -11.17 0.09 3.95
CA ALA A 30 -10.59 1.33 3.47
C ALA A 30 -9.36 1.73 4.29
N THR A 31 -9.42 1.53 5.61
CA THR A 31 -8.30 1.83 6.49
C THR A 31 -7.12 0.91 6.20
N ALA A 32 -7.40 -0.37 6.01
CA ALA A 32 -6.35 -1.35 5.68
C ALA A 32 -5.72 -1.03 4.33
N ASP A 33 -6.53 -0.63 3.36
CA ASP A 33 -6.04 -0.30 2.03
C ASP A 33 -5.12 0.92 2.08
N ALA A 34 -5.51 1.93 2.83
CA ALA A 34 -4.67 3.12 3.00
C ALA A 34 -3.34 2.77 3.66
N GLY A 35 -3.39 1.89 4.67
CA GLY A 35 -2.18 1.43 5.35
C GLY A 35 -1.25 0.68 4.41
N GLN A 36 -1.82 -0.18 3.56
CA GLN A 36 -1.03 -0.92 2.59
C GLN A 36 -0.40 0.02 1.56
N SER A 37 -1.15 1.01 1.12
CA SER A 37 -0.63 1.98 0.15
C SER A 37 0.56 2.74 0.71
N LEU A 38 0.49 3.11 1.98
CA LEU A 38 1.61 3.79 2.64
C LEU A 38 2.83 2.89 2.75
N ARG A 39 2.62 1.62 3.07
CA ARG A 39 3.72 0.66 3.14
C ARG A 39 4.38 0.48 1.79
N ILE A 40 3.58 0.34 0.75
CA ILE A 40 4.10 0.17 -0.60
C ILE A 40 4.92 1.38 -1.00
N ALA A 41 4.43 2.58 -0.72
CA ALA A 41 5.16 3.79 -1.03
C ALA A 41 6.49 3.85 -0.29
N ALA A 42 6.50 3.43 0.98
CA ALA A 42 7.72 3.41 1.78
C ALA A 42 8.72 2.40 1.23
N LEU A 43 8.22 1.22 0.83
CA LEU A 43 9.08 0.19 0.24
C LEU A 43 9.65 0.64 -1.08
N GLU A 44 8.86 1.30 -1.90
CA GLU A 44 9.32 1.83 -3.18
C GLU A 44 10.41 2.86 -2.97
N ARG A 45 10.24 3.71 -1.98
CA ARG A 45 11.26 4.72 -1.67
C ARG A 45 12.55 4.05 -1.21
N ALA A 46 12.44 3.07 -0.32
CA ALA A 46 13.61 2.35 0.17
C ALA A 46 14.33 1.65 -0.97
N LEU A 47 13.58 1.08 -1.89
CA LEU A 47 14.17 0.39 -3.03
C LEU A 47 14.91 1.37 -3.94
N ARG A 48 14.34 2.55 -4.16
CA ARG A 48 15.02 3.56 -4.98
C ARG A 48 16.31 4.03 -4.31
N GLU A 49 16.27 4.21 -3.00
CA GLU A 49 17.47 4.61 -2.25
C GLU A 49 18.56 3.54 -2.35
N LEU A 50 18.16 2.29 -2.21
CA LEU A 50 19.10 1.19 -2.29
C LEU A 50 19.72 1.10 -3.68
N ARG A 51 18.93 1.25 -4.72
CA ARG A 51 19.45 1.26 -6.08
C ARG A 51 20.43 2.41 -6.30
N GLY A 52 20.12 3.55 -5.71
CA GLY A 52 21.02 4.70 -5.79
C GLY A 52 22.35 4.41 -5.12
N GLU A 53 22.32 3.76 -3.95
CA GLU A 53 23.53 3.41 -3.23
C GLU A 53 24.36 2.40 -4.01
N LEU A 54 23.70 1.42 -4.61
CA LEU A 54 24.40 0.43 -5.43
C LEU A 54 25.04 1.07 -6.65
N SER A 55 24.33 1.98 -7.28
CA SER A 55 24.90 2.72 -8.40
C SER A 55 26.13 3.50 -8.00
N SER A 56 26.07 4.17 -6.88
CA SER A 56 27.21 4.93 -6.38
C SER A 56 28.42 4.04 -6.14
N MET A 57 28.18 2.87 -5.58
CA MET A 57 29.27 1.94 -5.30
C MET A 57 29.89 1.42 -6.58
N ARG A 58 29.09 1.22 -7.61
CA ARG A 58 29.64 0.75 -8.89
C ARG A 58 30.51 1.80 -9.55
N VAL A 59 30.10 3.05 -9.43
CA VAL A 59 30.82 4.13 -10.08
C VAL A 59 32.10 4.44 -9.35
N ALA A 60 32.07 4.46 -8.03
CA ALA A 60 33.20 4.89 -7.24
C ALA A 60 34.44 4.04 -7.43
N PRO A 61 34.38 2.70 -7.38
CA PRO A 61 35.61 1.91 -7.50
C PRO A 61 36.09 1.77 -8.92
N ALA A 62 35.31 2.13 -9.87
CA ALA A 62 35.66 1.90 -11.25
C ALA A 62 36.90 2.65 -11.65
N GLU A 63 37.27 3.47 -10.84
CA GLU A 63 38.47 4.05 -11.14
C GLU A 63 39.47 3.07 -11.18
N ASP A 64 39.15 2.44 -11.30
CA ASP A 64 39.65 1.64 -11.56
C ASP A 64 39.82 1.18 -12.51
N PRO A 65 40.24 0.89 -12.87
CA PRO A 65 40.33 0.45 -13.77
C PRO A 65 39.88 0.12 -14.60
N HIS A 66 39.77 0.26 -15.04
CA HIS A 66 39.21 -0.02 -15.62
C HIS A 66 38.66 0.57 -16.07
N ASN A 67 38.79 1.41 -15.87
CA ASN A 67 38.17 1.89 -15.69
C ASN A 67 38.42 2.40 -16.17
N GLU A 68 38.87 2.69 -16.41
CA GLU A 68 39.02 2.97 -16.31
C GLU A 68 39.30 3.28 -16.87
N PRO A 69 40.02 3.53 -17.52
CA PRO A 69 40.20 3.79 -17.63
C PRO A 69 40.59 4.19 -18.26
N PRO A 70 41.01 4.28 -18.84
CA PRO A 70 41.26 4.60 -18.95
C PRO A 70 41.58 5.18 -19.48
N PRO A 71 42.05 5.20 -19.96
CA PRO A 71 42.18 5.67 -19.94
C PRO A 71 42.31 6.38 -20.39
N PRO A 72 42.76 6.38 -20.75
CA PRO A 72 42.63 6.84 -20.58
C PRO A 72 42.62 7.39 -21.01
N HIS A 73 42.68 7.57 -21.33
CA HIS A 73 42.44 7.76 -20.87
C HIS A 73 42.44 7.91 -21.24
N TYR A 74 42.82 8.13 -21.72
CA TYR A 74 42.64 7.99 -21.18
C TYR A 74 42.70 8.24 -21.33
#